data_ea37c83cf6d44d5b5bb79b0931a1cf86
#
_entry.id   ea37c83cf6d44d5b5bb79b0931a1cf86
#
_cell.length_a   1.000
_cell.length_b   1.000
_cell.length_c   1.000
_cell.angle_alpha   90.00
_cell.angle_beta   90.00
_cell.angle_gamma   90.00
#
_symmetry.space_group_name_H-M   'P 1'
#
loop_
_entity.id
_entity.type
_entity.pdbx_description
1 polymer ?
#
loop_
_entity_poly.entity_id
_entity_poly.type
_entity_poly.pdbx_seq_one_letter_code
_entity_poly.pdbx_strand_id
1 'polypeptide(L)'
;PSTSSAQMAKKKANPKYRIKNGRIKQSIMGWTFNPMPTPELAKLCKDVGLVAMEGISRNHYPLVRELGMDVSLVGSHGFKKGPVDPRNHEECVKKLTDAIEFCADAGYKRVITFTGMKAEGIDDAQAEKNCIKLWKKVLPLAEKKKITLCLEHLNSRDDTHPMKGHPGYFGDDVDHCAQMIKKVGSPSFKLLFDVYHVQIMNGDVIRRIRQYKDIIGHYHTAGNPGRAELDDTQEINYPAVMRAIVETGYDGYVAQEFIPTWKDKSLALRHAAEVCDV
;
A
#
# COMPACT_ATOMS: atom_id res chain seq x y z
N PRO A 1 32.14 6.63 38.49
CA PRO A 1 32.16 6.26 37.13
C PRO A 1 30.91 6.85 36.43
N SER A 2 31.14 7.89 35.66
CA SER A 2 30.13 8.61 34.93
C SER A 2 29.70 7.79 33.70
N THR A 3 28.47 7.31 33.71
CA THR A 3 27.83 6.77 32.52
C THR A 3 27.47 7.93 31.59
N SER A 4 28.32 8.15 30.62
CA SER A 4 28.01 9.01 29.46
C SER A 4 26.87 8.35 28.67
N SER A 5 25.64 8.77 28.91
CA SER A 5 24.54 8.52 27.98
C SER A 5 24.79 9.36 26.73
N ALA A 6 25.33 8.73 25.71
CA ALA A 6 25.38 9.33 24.38
C ALA A 6 23.93 9.55 23.93
N GLN A 7 23.44 10.76 24.13
CA GLN A 7 22.17 11.23 23.62
C GLN A 7 22.29 11.23 22.08
N MET A 8 21.81 10.18 21.42
CA MET A 8 21.72 10.16 19.96
C MET A 8 20.91 11.39 19.56
N ALA A 9 21.57 12.34 18.90
CA ALA A 9 20.91 13.54 18.41
C ALA A 9 19.81 13.12 17.46
N LYS A 10 18.54 13.34 17.84
CA LYS A 10 17.38 13.14 16.96
C LYS A 10 17.63 13.90 15.66
N LYS A 11 17.64 13.19 14.53
CA LYS A 11 17.78 13.84 13.23
C LYS A 11 16.54 14.73 13.04
N LYS A 12 16.72 16.04 13.14
CA LYS A 12 15.62 17.00 12.93
C LYS A 12 15.15 16.88 11.49
N ALA A 13 13.85 16.69 11.31
CA ALA A 13 13.23 16.68 9.98
C ALA A 13 13.54 17.97 9.22
N ASN A 14 13.89 17.86 7.95
CA ASN A 14 14.26 18.99 7.10
C ASN A 14 13.00 19.63 6.46
N PRO A 15 12.59 20.85 6.85
CA PRO A 15 11.37 21.48 6.32
C PRO A 15 11.47 21.87 4.84
N LYS A 16 12.65 21.81 4.24
CA LYS A 16 12.89 22.10 2.83
C LYS A 16 13.31 20.85 2.04
N TYR A 17 13.15 19.66 2.65
CA TYR A 17 13.56 18.43 1.98
C TYR A 17 12.78 18.23 0.69
N ARG A 18 13.48 17.80 -0.34
CA ARG A 18 12.97 17.35 -1.62
C ARG A 18 13.72 16.09 -2.04
N ILE A 19 13.03 15.12 -2.63
CA ILE A 19 13.61 13.87 -3.13
C ILE A 19 14.76 14.18 -4.09
N LYS A 20 15.90 13.53 -3.90
CA LYS A 20 17.15 13.76 -4.62
C LYS A 20 17.61 12.56 -5.44
N ASN A 21 17.54 11.36 -4.85
CA ASN A 21 18.06 10.14 -5.47
C ASN A 21 17.09 9.55 -6.49
N GLY A 22 15.79 9.56 -6.17
CA GLY A 22 14.74 9.12 -7.08
C GLY A 22 14.79 7.62 -7.46
N ARG A 23 15.57 6.79 -6.72
CA ARG A 23 15.64 5.35 -6.96
C ARG A 23 14.36 4.63 -6.57
N ILE A 24 13.61 5.21 -5.65
CA ILE A 24 12.25 4.80 -5.25
C ILE A 24 11.27 5.80 -5.86
N LYS A 25 10.32 5.33 -6.65
CA LYS A 25 9.20 6.14 -7.16
C LYS A 25 8.18 6.31 -6.04
N GLN A 26 8.35 7.36 -5.23
CA GLN A 26 7.52 7.60 -4.06
C GLN A 26 6.15 8.15 -4.45
N SER A 27 5.11 7.62 -3.84
CA SER A 27 3.70 8.03 -3.93
C SER A 27 3.13 8.33 -2.54
N ILE A 28 1.87 8.74 -2.47
CA ILE A 28 1.14 9.01 -1.23
C ILE A 28 -0.28 8.46 -1.27
N MET A 29 -0.74 7.87 -0.17
CA MET A 29 -2.13 7.52 0.08
C MET A 29 -2.87 8.75 0.63
N GLY A 30 -3.68 9.40 -0.22
CA GLY A 30 -4.22 10.72 0.09
C GLY A 30 -5.16 10.79 1.29
N TRP A 31 -5.97 9.75 1.54
CA TRP A 31 -6.92 9.76 2.67
C TRP A 31 -6.24 9.89 4.03
N THR A 32 -4.97 9.46 4.16
CA THR A 32 -4.24 9.51 5.44
C THR A 32 -3.93 10.94 5.89
N PHE A 33 -3.95 11.88 4.96
CA PHE A 33 -3.69 13.30 5.24
C PHE A 33 -4.94 14.12 5.53
N ASN A 34 -6.12 13.51 5.59
CA ASN A 34 -7.35 14.22 5.99
C ASN A 34 -7.14 14.98 7.31
N PRO A 35 -7.72 16.20 7.46
CA PRO A 35 -8.63 16.88 6.54
C PRO A 35 -7.95 17.80 5.50
N MET A 36 -6.64 17.64 5.20
CA MET A 36 -5.97 18.43 4.16
C MET A 36 -6.67 18.20 2.81
N PRO A 37 -7.10 19.25 2.10
CA PRO A 37 -7.75 19.10 0.80
C PRO A 37 -6.82 18.43 -0.23
N THR A 38 -7.35 17.53 -1.06
CA THR A 38 -6.54 16.83 -2.09
C THR A 38 -5.74 17.79 -2.99
N PRO A 39 -6.26 18.96 -3.44
CA PRO A 39 -5.46 19.89 -4.24
C PRO A 39 -4.26 20.49 -3.50
N GLU A 40 -4.38 20.71 -2.19
CA GLU A 40 -3.29 21.19 -1.34
C GLU A 40 -2.23 20.10 -1.17
N LEU A 41 -2.67 18.87 -0.84
CA LEU A 41 -1.79 17.71 -0.73
C LEU A 41 -1.05 17.43 -2.04
N ALA A 42 -1.73 17.53 -3.19
CA ALA A 42 -1.12 17.29 -4.49
C ALA A 42 0.02 18.29 -4.80
N LYS A 43 -0.17 19.57 -4.48
CA LYS A 43 0.87 20.60 -4.60
C LYS A 43 2.05 20.30 -3.68
N LEU A 44 1.78 19.91 -2.43
CA LEU A 44 2.80 19.50 -1.47
C LEU A 44 3.60 18.29 -1.98
N CYS A 45 2.92 17.26 -2.49
CA CYS A 45 3.57 16.08 -3.07
C CYS A 45 4.51 16.46 -4.21
N LYS A 46 4.04 17.31 -5.13
CA LYS A 46 4.87 17.83 -6.24
C LYS A 46 6.08 18.60 -5.74
N ASP A 47 5.92 19.44 -4.72
CA ASP A 47 7.02 20.22 -4.14
C ASP A 47 8.04 19.33 -3.43
N VAL A 48 7.62 18.29 -2.73
CA VAL A 48 8.49 17.29 -2.10
C VAL A 48 9.21 16.41 -3.14
N GLY A 49 8.64 16.28 -4.34
CA GLY A 49 9.18 15.48 -5.43
C GLY A 49 8.61 14.07 -5.52
N LEU A 50 7.43 13.81 -4.92
CA LEU A 50 6.69 12.58 -5.17
C LEU A 50 6.23 12.55 -6.64
N VAL A 51 6.12 11.35 -7.18
CA VAL A 51 5.80 11.16 -8.61
C VAL A 51 4.41 10.59 -8.84
N ALA A 52 3.68 10.25 -7.78
CA ALA A 52 2.31 9.73 -7.89
C ALA A 52 1.50 9.97 -6.61
N MET A 53 0.19 9.76 -6.73
CA MET A 53 -0.78 9.76 -5.62
C MET A 53 -1.77 8.61 -5.80
N GLU A 54 -2.38 8.18 -4.68
CA GLU A 54 -3.46 7.21 -4.64
C GLU A 54 -4.40 7.47 -3.46
N GLY A 55 -5.48 6.68 -3.30
CA GLY A 55 -6.42 6.85 -2.19
C GLY A 55 -7.13 8.21 -2.19
N ILE A 56 -7.34 8.77 -3.35
CA ILE A 56 -8.07 10.03 -3.60
C ILE A 56 -9.28 9.79 -4.51
N SER A 57 -10.23 10.71 -4.51
CA SER A 57 -11.36 10.63 -5.43
C SER A 57 -10.90 10.72 -6.89
N ARG A 58 -11.52 9.93 -7.78
CA ARG A 58 -11.27 9.95 -9.23
C ARG A 58 -11.42 11.35 -9.84
N ASN A 59 -12.25 12.22 -9.25
CA ASN A 59 -12.42 13.61 -9.69
C ASN A 59 -11.12 14.45 -9.60
N HIS A 60 -10.17 14.04 -8.78
CA HIS A 60 -8.87 14.70 -8.63
C HIS A 60 -7.76 14.13 -9.51
N TYR A 61 -8.00 13.04 -10.23
CA TYR A 61 -6.99 12.43 -11.11
C TYR A 61 -6.49 13.37 -12.22
N PRO A 62 -7.36 14.18 -12.87
CA PRO A 62 -6.89 15.17 -13.85
C PRO A 62 -5.90 16.18 -13.22
N LEU A 63 -6.20 16.70 -12.04
CA LEU A 63 -5.30 17.62 -11.32
C LEU A 63 -3.92 16.98 -11.04
N VAL A 64 -3.89 15.72 -10.61
CA VAL A 64 -2.64 15.01 -10.36
C VAL A 64 -1.80 14.93 -11.63
N ARG A 65 -2.43 14.64 -12.79
CA ARG A 65 -1.76 14.63 -14.10
C ARG A 65 -1.28 15.99 -14.56
N GLU A 66 -2.09 17.04 -14.38
CA GLU A 66 -1.70 18.42 -14.68
C GLU A 66 -0.44 18.85 -13.91
N LEU A 67 -0.27 18.35 -12.69
CA LEU A 67 0.95 18.54 -11.90
C LEU A 67 2.12 17.66 -12.35
N GLY A 68 1.94 16.82 -13.38
CA GLY A 68 2.98 15.92 -13.90
C GLY A 68 3.24 14.71 -13.01
N MET A 69 2.27 14.31 -12.19
CA MET A 69 2.31 13.08 -11.38
C MET A 69 1.36 12.03 -11.95
N ASP A 70 1.54 10.78 -11.54
CA ASP A 70 0.66 9.66 -11.93
C ASP A 70 -0.31 9.28 -10.80
N VAL A 71 -1.26 8.38 -11.10
CA VAL A 71 -2.06 7.66 -10.10
C VAL A 71 -1.48 6.27 -9.96
N SER A 72 -0.88 5.99 -8.81
CA SER A 72 -0.12 4.76 -8.57
C SER A 72 -1.00 3.52 -8.41
N LEU A 73 -2.20 3.69 -7.86
CA LEU A 73 -3.15 2.61 -7.57
C LEU A 73 -4.59 3.14 -7.61
N VAL A 74 -5.47 2.44 -8.29
CA VAL A 74 -6.90 2.78 -8.40
C VAL A 74 -7.72 1.91 -7.46
N GLY A 75 -8.62 2.52 -6.71
CA GLY A 75 -9.54 1.83 -5.82
C GLY A 75 -10.59 0.99 -6.55
N SER A 76 -11.04 -0.09 -5.91
CA SER A 76 -12.12 -0.96 -6.38
C SER A 76 -13.17 -1.19 -5.29
N HIS A 77 -13.39 -2.44 -4.86
CA HIS A 77 -14.19 -2.75 -3.68
C HIS A 77 -13.37 -2.50 -2.40
N GLY A 78 -14.05 -2.26 -1.29
CA GLY A 78 -13.38 -2.07 0.00
C GLY A 78 -13.03 -3.40 0.68
N PHE A 79 -12.22 -3.33 1.74
CA PHE A 79 -11.75 -4.50 2.48
C PHE A 79 -12.84 -5.21 3.30
N LYS A 80 -13.95 -4.52 3.64
CA LYS A 80 -15.02 -5.12 4.47
C LYS A 80 -15.83 -6.19 3.74
N LYS A 81 -16.23 -5.89 2.50
CA LYS A 81 -16.98 -6.79 1.63
C LYS A 81 -16.07 -7.30 0.53
N GLY A 82 -15.64 -8.54 0.63
CA GLY A 82 -14.69 -9.11 -0.31
C GLY A 82 -15.06 -10.53 -0.76
N PRO A 83 -14.17 -11.14 -1.56
CA PRO A 83 -14.40 -12.45 -2.18
C PRO A 83 -14.59 -13.62 -1.22
N VAL A 84 -14.18 -13.51 0.05
CA VAL A 84 -14.41 -14.56 1.08
C VAL A 84 -15.87 -14.99 1.09
N ASP A 85 -16.79 -14.04 1.04
CA ASP A 85 -18.21 -14.30 1.07
C ASP A 85 -18.82 -14.27 -0.34
N PRO A 86 -19.34 -15.40 -0.85
CA PRO A 86 -19.95 -15.47 -2.19
C PRO A 86 -21.10 -14.48 -2.41
N ARG A 87 -21.78 -14.04 -1.34
CA ARG A 87 -22.83 -13.02 -1.44
C ARG A 87 -22.33 -11.67 -1.94
N ASN A 88 -21.01 -11.42 -1.81
CA ASN A 88 -20.36 -10.20 -2.29
C ASN A 88 -19.79 -10.34 -3.71
N HIS A 89 -19.79 -11.53 -4.31
CA HIS A 89 -19.08 -11.79 -5.57
C HIS A 89 -19.58 -10.91 -6.72
N GLU A 90 -20.89 -10.74 -6.87
CA GLU A 90 -21.43 -9.91 -7.96
C GLU A 90 -20.96 -8.45 -7.84
N GLU A 91 -21.07 -7.87 -6.64
CA GLU A 91 -20.64 -6.50 -6.37
C GLU A 91 -19.12 -6.36 -6.58
N CYS A 92 -18.32 -7.30 -6.08
CA CYS A 92 -16.85 -7.27 -6.24
C CYS A 92 -16.44 -7.39 -7.70
N VAL A 93 -17.04 -8.30 -8.46
CA VAL A 93 -16.78 -8.46 -9.90
C VAL A 93 -17.10 -7.18 -10.65
N LYS A 94 -18.28 -6.57 -10.39
CA LYS A 94 -18.68 -5.32 -11.01
C LYS A 94 -17.68 -4.21 -10.75
N LYS A 95 -17.28 -4.00 -9.48
CA LYS A 95 -16.34 -2.95 -9.09
C LYS A 95 -14.94 -3.16 -9.62
N LEU A 96 -14.46 -4.42 -9.66
CA LEU A 96 -13.16 -4.74 -10.24
C LEU A 96 -13.17 -4.55 -11.75
N THR A 97 -14.22 -4.99 -12.45
CA THR A 97 -14.38 -4.77 -13.89
C THR A 97 -14.37 -3.27 -14.22
N ASP A 98 -15.18 -2.46 -13.51
CA ASP A 98 -15.21 -1.00 -13.68
C ASP A 98 -13.83 -0.37 -13.46
N ALA A 99 -13.12 -0.77 -12.41
CA ALA A 99 -11.79 -0.24 -12.12
C ALA A 99 -10.76 -0.65 -13.18
N ILE A 100 -10.81 -1.88 -13.69
CA ILE A 100 -9.91 -2.36 -14.76
C ILE A 100 -10.16 -1.58 -16.06
N GLU A 101 -11.42 -1.43 -16.47
CA GLU A 101 -11.78 -0.69 -17.68
C GLU A 101 -11.38 0.78 -17.56
N PHE A 102 -11.72 1.41 -16.42
CA PHE A 102 -11.31 2.78 -16.13
C PHE A 102 -9.79 2.96 -16.19
N CYS A 103 -9.00 2.04 -15.58
CA CYS A 103 -7.54 2.09 -15.67
C CYS A 103 -7.05 2.00 -17.10
N ALA A 104 -7.61 1.09 -17.90
CA ALA A 104 -7.22 0.90 -19.30
C ALA A 104 -7.48 2.15 -20.13
N ASP A 105 -8.67 2.74 -19.99
CA ASP A 105 -9.09 3.91 -20.75
C ASP A 105 -8.31 5.17 -20.33
N ALA A 106 -8.04 5.32 -19.04
CA ALA A 106 -7.30 6.47 -18.50
C ALA A 106 -5.78 6.29 -18.52
N GLY A 107 -5.25 5.11 -18.87
CA GLY A 107 -3.82 4.82 -18.95
C GLY A 107 -3.15 4.50 -17.61
N TYR A 108 -3.92 4.24 -16.54
CA TYR A 108 -3.40 3.74 -15.26
C TYR A 108 -3.10 2.24 -15.34
N LYS A 109 -2.37 1.68 -14.35
CA LYS A 109 -1.81 0.33 -14.48
C LYS A 109 -2.19 -0.62 -13.35
N ARG A 110 -2.65 -0.13 -12.21
CA ARG A 110 -2.85 -0.94 -11.01
C ARG A 110 -4.21 -0.69 -10.38
N VAL A 111 -4.83 -1.76 -9.93
CA VAL A 111 -6.11 -1.76 -9.20
C VAL A 111 -5.93 -2.55 -7.92
N ILE A 112 -6.35 -2.01 -6.78
CA ILE A 112 -6.32 -2.72 -5.51
C ILE A 112 -7.48 -3.72 -5.41
N THR A 113 -7.23 -4.85 -4.75
CA THR A 113 -8.26 -5.82 -4.34
C THR A 113 -7.95 -6.37 -2.94
N PHE A 114 -8.95 -6.88 -2.27
CA PHE A 114 -8.90 -7.38 -0.90
C PHE A 114 -9.54 -8.77 -0.80
N THR A 115 -9.23 -9.53 0.25
CA THR A 115 -9.92 -10.79 0.52
C THR A 115 -11.32 -10.59 1.10
N GLY A 116 -11.49 -9.58 1.94
CA GLY A 116 -12.68 -9.38 2.76
C GLY A 116 -12.53 -9.91 4.17
N MET A 117 -13.54 -9.63 5.00
CA MET A 117 -13.63 -10.12 6.36
C MET A 117 -14.02 -11.59 6.37
N LYS A 118 -13.60 -12.37 7.38
CA LYS A 118 -14.13 -13.72 7.66
C LYS A 118 -15.64 -13.63 7.81
N ALA A 119 -16.35 -14.64 7.32
CA ALA A 119 -17.81 -14.67 7.31
C ALA A 119 -18.30 -15.91 8.07
N GLU A 120 -19.39 -15.74 8.81
CA GLU A 120 -20.00 -16.82 9.56
C GLU A 120 -20.40 -17.99 8.63
N GLY A 121 -20.11 -19.20 9.04
CA GLY A 121 -20.41 -20.43 8.30
C GLY A 121 -19.46 -20.71 7.12
N ILE A 122 -18.39 -19.92 6.94
CA ILE A 122 -17.38 -20.13 5.91
C ILE A 122 -16.03 -20.38 6.59
N ASP A 123 -15.53 -21.61 6.49
CA ASP A 123 -14.20 -21.94 6.98
C ASP A 123 -13.08 -21.38 6.08
N ASP A 124 -11.85 -21.37 6.59
CA ASP A 124 -10.72 -20.77 5.90
C ASP A 124 -10.40 -21.45 4.54
N ALA A 125 -10.65 -22.76 4.42
CA ALA A 125 -10.44 -23.49 3.16
C ALA A 125 -11.49 -23.10 2.10
N GLN A 126 -12.74 -22.92 2.52
CA GLN A 126 -13.81 -22.47 1.64
C GLN A 126 -13.63 -20.98 1.29
N ALA A 127 -13.21 -20.15 2.24
CA ALA A 127 -12.89 -18.75 2.03
C ALA A 127 -11.80 -18.56 0.96
N GLU A 128 -10.71 -19.33 1.02
CA GLU A 128 -9.66 -19.32 0.01
C GLU A 128 -10.20 -19.71 -1.38
N LYS A 129 -10.99 -20.79 -1.47
CA LYS A 129 -11.61 -21.21 -2.74
C LYS A 129 -12.51 -20.11 -3.33
N ASN A 130 -13.29 -19.44 -2.48
CA ASN A 130 -14.16 -18.35 -2.90
C ASN A 130 -13.36 -17.16 -3.47
N CYS A 131 -12.28 -16.78 -2.80
CA CYS A 131 -11.37 -15.73 -3.25
C CYS A 131 -10.76 -16.07 -4.61
N ILE A 132 -10.16 -17.25 -4.74
CA ILE A 132 -9.55 -17.72 -5.99
C ILE A 132 -10.58 -17.76 -7.13
N LYS A 133 -11.78 -18.25 -6.87
CA LYS A 133 -12.88 -18.31 -7.86
C LYS A 133 -13.22 -16.93 -8.41
N LEU A 134 -13.35 -15.93 -7.53
CA LEU A 134 -13.68 -14.57 -7.95
C LEU A 134 -12.56 -13.96 -8.78
N TRP A 135 -11.33 -14.02 -8.30
CA TRP A 135 -10.20 -13.41 -9.04
C TRP A 135 -10.00 -14.07 -10.40
N LYS A 136 -10.12 -15.41 -10.52
CA LYS A 136 -10.08 -16.10 -11.82
C LYS A 136 -11.18 -15.65 -12.79
N LYS A 137 -12.28 -15.10 -12.30
CA LYS A 137 -13.36 -14.56 -13.15
C LYS A 137 -12.99 -13.20 -13.77
N VAL A 138 -12.26 -12.34 -13.05
CA VAL A 138 -11.94 -10.97 -13.50
C VAL A 138 -10.58 -10.84 -14.16
N LEU A 139 -9.63 -11.71 -13.83
CA LEU A 139 -8.24 -11.63 -14.31
C LEU A 139 -8.08 -11.75 -15.83
N PRO A 140 -8.87 -12.53 -16.58
CA PRO A 140 -8.77 -12.54 -18.04
C PRO A 140 -8.98 -11.14 -18.66
N LEU A 141 -9.85 -10.32 -18.08
CA LEU A 141 -10.02 -8.93 -18.51
C LEU A 141 -8.80 -8.09 -18.14
N ALA A 142 -8.28 -8.23 -16.92
CA ALA A 142 -7.08 -7.52 -16.48
C ALA A 142 -5.86 -7.84 -17.36
N GLU A 143 -5.65 -9.11 -17.70
CA GLU A 143 -4.59 -9.55 -18.62
C GLU A 143 -4.75 -8.93 -20.02
N LYS A 144 -5.95 -9.03 -20.60
CA LYS A 144 -6.27 -8.43 -21.91
C LYS A 144 -5.99 -6.94 -21.93
N LYS A 145 -6.32 -6.23 -20.85
CA LYS A 145 -6.15 -4.78 -20.73
C LYS A 145 -4.76 -4.38 -20.19
N LYS A 146 -3.89 -5.33 -19.86
CA LYS A 146 -2.56 -5.10 -19.26
C LYS A 146 -2.63 -4.31 -17.95
N ILE A 147 -3.61 -4.62 -17.12
CA ILE A 147 -3.81 -4.06 -15.79
C ILE A 147 -3.41 -5.08 -14.73
N THR A 148 -2.72 -4.62 -13.69
CA THR A 148 -2.33 -5.46 -12.56
C THR A 148 -3.33 -5.29 -11.42
N LEU A 149 -3.91 -6.39 -10.94
CA LEU A 149 -4.62 -6.43 -9.66
C LEU A 149 -3.62 -6.65 -8.54
N CYS A 150 -3.64 -5.78 -7.54
CA CYS A 150 -2.78 -5.84 -6.36
C CYS A 150 -3.60 -6.26 -5.15
N LEU A 151 -3.36 -7.48 -4.65
CA LEU A 151 -4.00 -7.99 -3.43
C LEU A 151 -3.32 -7.41 -2.21
N GLU A 152 -4.06 -6.66 -1.40
CA GLU A 152 -3.55 -6.16 -0.13
C GLU A 152 -3.85 -7.14 1.01
N HIS A 153 -2.79 -7.54 1.72
CA HIS A 153 -2.90 -8.14 3.04
C HIS A 153 -2.99 -7.03 4.08
N LEU A 154 -3.72 -7.29 5.19
CA LEU A 154 -3.87 -6.35 6.29
C LEU A 154 -3.50 -7.04 7.60
N ASN A 155 -3.29 -6.29 8.68
CA ASN A 155 -3.15 -6.89 9.99
C ASN A 155 -4.50 -7.02 10.70
N SER A 156 -4.67 -8.12 11.43
CA SER A 156 -5.84 -8.39 12.26
C SER A 156 -5.58 -8.20 13.76
N ARG A 157 -4.38 -7.73 14.14
CA ARG A 157 -3.94 -7.63 15.54
C ARG A 157 -4.20 -6.28 16.18
N ASP A 158 -4.06 -5.18 15.44
CA ASP A 158 -4.29 -3.84 15.97
C ASP A 158 -5.79 -3.51 15.92
N ASP A 159 -6.43 -3.41 17.08
CA ASP A 159 -7.83 -3.04 17.25
C ASP A 159 -8.01 -1.62 17.81
N THR A 160 -6.94 -0.85 17.94
CA THR A 160 -6.95 0.47 18.58
C THR A 160 -7.62 1.55 17.74
N HIS A 161 -7.69 1.36 16.42
CA HIS A 161 -8.31 2.30 15.50
C HIS A 161 -8.73 1.60 14.19
N PRO A 162 -9.91 1.91 13.61
CA PRO A 162 -10.45 1.21 12.44
C PRO A 162 -9.61 1.29 11.15
N MET A 163 -8.58 2.17 11.13
CA MET A 163 -7.64 2.29 10.01
C MET A 163 -6.21 1.87 10.36
N LYS A 164 -5.97 1.26 11.54
CA LYS A 164 -4.65 0.77 11.95
C LYS A 164 -4.55 -0.75 11.87
N GLY A 165 -5.67 -1.45 12.08
CA GLY A 165 -5.79 -2.87 11.90
C GLY A 165 -7.24 -3.27 11.72
N HIS A 166 -7.45 -4.53 11.32
CA HIS A 166 -8.76 -5.02 10.88
C HIS A 166 -9.02 -6.41 11.45
N PRO A 167 -9.36 -6.53 12.76
CA PRO A 167 -9.69 -7.82 13.39
C PRO A 167 -10.75 -8.59 12.59
N GLY A 168 -10.45 -9.85 12.25
CA GLY A 168 -11.30 -10.68 11.42
C GLY A 168 -11.08 -10.56 9.90
N TYR A 169 -10.12 -9.79 9.43
CA TYR A 169 -9.74 -9.80 8.01
C TYR A 169 -9.12 -11.15 7.64
N PHE A 170 -9.53 -11.74 6.49
CA PHE A 170 -9.10 -13.09 6.12
C PHE A 170 -7.65 -13.12 5.59
N GLY A 171 -7.27 -12.15 4.79
CA GLY A 171 -5.93 -12.06 4.19
C GLY A 171 -4.92 -11.37 5.11
N ASP A 172 -4.81 -11.79 6.37
CA ASP A 172 -3.95 -11.16 7.37
C ASP A 172 -2.53 -11.77 7.45
N ASP A 173 -2.27 -12.83 6.68
CA ASP A 173 -0.96 -13.46 6.55
C ASP A 173 -0.43 -13.27 5.14
N VAL A 174 0.74 -12.58 5.02
CA VAL A 174 1.34 -12.29 3.72
C VAL A 174 1.81 -13.55 2.98
N ASP A 175 2.26 -14.56 3.71
CA ASP A 175 2.72 -15.83 3.13
C ASP A 175 1.52 -16.60 2.55
N HIS A 176 0.35 -16.56 3.21
CA HIS A 176 -0.90 -17.12 2.71
C HIS A 176 -1.40 -16.35 1.47
N CYS A 177 -1.38 -15.01 1.49
CA CYS A 177 -1.73 -14.21 0.32
C CYS A 177 -0.83 -14.53 -0.88
N ALA A 178 0.49 -14.70 -0.67
CA ALA A 178 1.42 -15.10 -1.71
C ALA A 178 1.10 -16.50 -2.28
N GLN A 179 0.66 -17.44 -1.44
CA GLN A 179 0.21 -18.76 -1.88
C GLN A 179 -1.07 -18.67 -2.73
N MET A 180 -2.05 -17.87 -2.33
CA MET A 180 -3.27 -17.64 -3.13
C MET A 180 -2.93 -17.05 -4.51
N ILE A 181 -2.02 -16.07 -4.58
CA ILE A 181 -1.56 -15.47 -5.85
C ILE A 181 -0.94 -16.55 -6.74
N LYS A 182 -0.09 -17.42 -6.20
CA LYS A 182 0.51 -18.55 -6.94
C LYS A 182 -0.53 -19.55 -7.43
N LYS A 183 -1.55 -19.89 -6.60
CA LYS A 183 -2.66 -20.78 -6.98
C LYS A 183 -3.55 -20.19 -8.08
N VAL A 184 -3.71 -18.89 -8.10
CA VAL A 184 -4.43 -18.18 -9.17
C VAL A 184 -3.64 -18.24 -10.48
N GLY A 185 -2.31 -18.03 -10.44
CA GLY A 185 -1.38 -18.25 -11.54
C GLY A 185 -1.43 -17.21 -12.67
N SER A 186 -2.06 -16.04 -12.44
CA SER A 186 -2.12 -14.96 -13.44
C SER A 186 -0.93 -14.01 -13.32
N PRO A 187 -0.28 -13.60 -14.42
CA PRO A 187 0.76 -12.58 -14.40
C PRO A 187 0.24 -11.20 -14.00
N SER A 188 -1.06 -10.96 -14.18
CA SER A 188 -1.77 -9.73 -13.80
C SER A 188 -2.24 -9.72 -12.35
N PHE A 189 -1.91 -10.73 -11.54
CA PHE A 189 -2.29 -10.78 -10.13
C PHE A 189 -1.05 -10.74 -9.25
N LYS A 190 -0.89 -9.67 -8.51
CA LYS A 190 0.31 -9.38 -7.71
C LYS A 190 -0.07 -9.06 -6.26
N LEU A 191 0.92 -9.10 -5.40
CA LEU A 191 0.81 -8.70 -4.01
C LEU A 191 1.00 -7.18 -3.88
N LEU A 192 0.14 -6.52 -3.13
CA LEU A 192 0.45 -5.24 -2.51
C LEU A 192 1.12 -5.56 -1.17
N PHE A 193 2.41 -5.25 -1.06
CA PHE A 193 3.21 -5.51 0.13
C PHE A 193 3.21 -4.28 1.03
N ASP A 194 2.32 -4.25 2.02
CA ASP A 194 2.31 -3.21 3.04
C ASP A 194 3.30 -3.57 4.15
N VAL A 195 4.39 -2.81 4.23
CA VAL A 195 5.48 -3.03 5.20
C VAL A 195 4.98 -2.95 6.65
N TYR A 196 4.04 -2.05 6.94
CA TYR A 196 3.45 -1.91 8.26
C TYR A 196 2.66 -3.16 8.68
N HIS A 197 1.78 -3.64 7.81
CA HIS A 197 0.97 -4.82 8.10
C HIS A 197 1.82 -6.09 8.19
N VAL A 198 2.82 -6.25 7.31
CA VAL A 198 3.78 -7.38 7.38
C VAL A 198 4.55 -7.36 8.69
N GLN A 199 5.03 -6.20 9.14
CA GLN A 199 5.78 -6.10 10.38
C GLN A 199 4.95 -6.61 11.57
N ILE A 200 3.67 -6.24 11.66
CA ILE A 200 2.78 -6.64 12.75
C ILE A 200 2.49 -8.14 12.72
N MET A 201 2.19 -8.69 11.55
CA MET A 201 1.72 -10.07 11.44
C MET A 201 2.84 -11.09 11.37
N ASN A 202 3.85 -10.83 10.54
CA ASN A 202 4.85 -11.82 10.14
C ASN A 202 6.28 -11.41 10.50
N GLY A 203 6.60 -10.10 10.50
CA GLY A 203 7.98 -9.63 10.64
C GLY A 203 8.87 -10.04 9.46
N ASP A 204 10.19 -10.02 9.64
CA ASP A 204 11.19 -10.48 8.68
C ASP A 204 11.02 -9.86 7.28
N VAL A 205 10.75 -8.55 7.27
CA VAL A 205 10.30 -7.78 6.11
C VAL A 205 11.26 -7.88 4.93
N ILE A 206 12.57 -7.68 5.15
CA ILE A 206 13.57 -7.65 4.07
C ILE A 206 13.71 -9.01 3.39
N ARG A 207 13.71 -10.11 4.16
CA ARG A 207 13.74 -11.45 3.58
C ARG A 207 12.49 -11.72 2.73
N ARG A 208 11.31 -11.32 3.20
CA ARG A 208 10.04 -11.46 2.45
C ARG A 208 10.01 -10.62 1.19
N ILE A 209 10.53 -9.40 1.19
CA ILE A 209 10.68 -8.58 -0.02
C ILE A 209 11.49 -9.33 -1.08
N ARG A 210 12.63 -9.90 -0.70
CA ARG A 210 13.48 -10.69 -1.62
C ARG A 210 12.80 -11.98 -2.08
N GLN A 211 12.11 -12.67 -1.17
CA GLN A 211 11.39 -13.93 -1.44
C GLN A 211 10.24 -13.74 -2.41
N TYR A 212 9.51 -12.64 -2.31
CA TYR A 212 8.31 -12.36 -3.09
C TYR A 212 8.50 -11.35 -4.22
N LYS A 213 9.74 -10.96 -4.52
CA LYS A 213 10.07 -9.92 -5.50
C LYS A 213 9.34 -10.06 -6.84
N ASP A 214 9.14 -11.29 -7.33
CA ASP A 214 8.54 -11.55 -8.64
C ASP A 214 7.00 -11.43 -8.63
N ILE A 215 6.40 -11.43 -7.46
CA ILE A 215 4.94 -11.31 -7.29
C ILE A 215 4.49 -10.02 -6.60
N ILE A 216 5.41 -9.14 -6.18
CA ILE A 216 5.04 -7.84 -5.62
C ILE A 216 4.79 -6.85 -6.75
N GLY A 217 3.61 -6.23 -6.74
CA GLY A 217 3.17 -5.23 -7.72
C GLY A 217 3.06 -3.82 -7.17
N HIS A 218 3.02 -3.66 -5.85
CA HIS A 218 2.90 -2.37 -5.16
C HIS A 218 3.40 -2.46 -3.73
N TYR A 219 3.82 -1.32 -3.14
CA TYR A 219 4.25 -1.24 -1.75
C TYR A 219 3.55 -0.10 -1.01
N HIS A 220 3.21 -0.36 0.28
CA HIS A 220 2.81 0.67 1.23
C HIS A 220 3.79 0.75 2.40
N THR A 221 3.87 1.94 3.03
CA THR A 221 4.76 2.20 4.17
C THR A 221 4.05 2.99 5.26
N ALA A 222 4.24 2.60 6.52
CA ALA A 222 3.87 3.39 7.70
C ALA A 222 4.72 2.95 8.91
N GLY A 223 4.89 3.83 9.89
CA GLY A 223 5.61 3.50 11.12
C GLY A 223 4.85 2.51 11.99
N ASN A 224 5.53 1.51 12.51
CA ASN A 224 4.99 0.57 13.49
C ASN A 224 5.77 0.69 14.82
N PRO A 225 5.09 0.86 15.96
CA PRO A 225 3.64 0.84 16.16
C PRO A 225 2.92 2.12 15.69
N GLY A 226 1.59 2.01 15.52
CA GLY A 226 0.69 3.16 15.45
C GLY A 226 0.35 3.68 14.07
N ARG A 227 0.89 3.09 12.97
CA ARG A 227 0.69 3.54 11.57
C ARG A 227 1.01 5.02 11.38
N ALA A 228 1.99 5.52 12.14
CA ALA A 228 2.39 6.92 12.19
C ALA A 228 3.63 7.21 11.32
N GLU A 229 4.32 8.31 11.63
CA GLU A 229 5.54 8.74 10.94
C GLU A 229 6.63 7.67 10.89
N LEU A 230 7.55 7.80 9.93
CA LEU A 230 8.71 6.91 9.77
C LEU A 230 9.92 7.44 10.58
N ASP A 231 9.68 7.96 11.76
CA ASP A 231 10.70 8.57 12.62
C ASP A 231 11.36 7.57 13.59
N ASP A 232 12.06 8.07 14.61
CA ASP A 232 12.77 7.26 15.62
C ASP A 232 11.86 6.67 16.71
N THR A 233 10.54 6.89 16.64
CA THR A 233 9.56 6.31 17.57
C THR A 233 8.97 4.98 17.06
N GLN A 234 9.36 4.54 15.88
CA GLN A 234 8.91 3.29 15.26
C GLN A 234 10.07 2.29 15.03
N GLU A 235 9.74 1.02 14.84
CA GLU A 235 10.72 -0.09 14.89
C GLU A 235 11.27 -0.53 13.53
N ILE A 236 10.72 -0.05 12.39
CA ILE A 236 11.08 -0.50 11.05
C ILE A 236 12.28 0.30 10.53
N ASN A 237 13.36 -0.37 10.14
CA ASN A 237 14.50 0.29 9.50
C ASN A 237 14.20 0.59 8.03
N TYR A 238 13.44 1.64 7.76
CA TYR A 238 13.01 2.01 6.41
C TYR A 238 14.15 2.22 5.41
N PRO A 239 15.29 2.86 5.73
CA PRO A 239 16.40 2.95 4.78
C PRO A 239 16.92 1.58 4.31
N ALA A 240 16.97 0.58 5.21
CA ALA A 240 17.37 -0.78 4.85
C ALA A 240 16.29 -1.48 4.01
N VAL A 241 15.00 -1.28 4.34
CA VAL A 241 13.85 -1.79 3.57
C VAL A 241 13.87 -1.21 2.15
N MET A 242 14.06 0.10 2.00
CA MET A 242 14.10 0.75 0.68
C MET A 242 15.27 0.24 -0.18
N ARG A 243 16.46 0.07 0.40
CA ARG A 243 17.59 -0.54 -0.32
C ARG A 243 17.27 -1.96 -0.79
N ALA A 244 16.62 -2.77 0.06
CA ALA A 244 16.20 -4.10 -0.34
C ALA A 244 15.18 -4.09 -1.50
N ILE A 245 14.25 -3.15 -1.52
CA ILE A 245 13.31 -2.95 -2.64
C ILE A 245 14.09 -2.59 -3.92
N VAL A 246 15.02 -1.65 -3.86
CA VAL A 246 15.86 -1.27 -5.01
C VAL A 246 16.67 -2.45 -5.53
N GLU A 247 17.26 -3.26 -4.65
CA GLU A 247 18.04 -4.45 -5.01
C GLU A 247 17.22 -5.51 -5.77
N THR A 248 15.90 -5.55 -5.60
CA THR A 248 15.03 -6.47 -6.36
C THR A 248 14.83 -6.06 -7.82
N GLY A 249 15.22 -4.85 -8.21
CA GLY A 249 14.92 -4.28 -9.52
C GLY A 249 13.48 -3.78 -9.66
N TYR A 250 12.75 -3.63 -8.56
CA TYR A 250 11.37 -3.11 -8.58
C TYR A 250 11.34 -1.68 -9.11
N ASP A 251 10.51 -1.44 -10.12
CA ASP A 251 10.37 -0.14 -10.80
C ASP A 251 8.98 0.51 -10.63
N GLY A 252 8.12 -0.10 -9.82
CA GLY A 252 6.79 0.43 -9.49
C GLY A 252 6.83 1.52 -8.41
N TYR A 253 5.68 1.78 -7.80
CA TYR A 253 5.54 2.82 -6.78
C TYR A 253 5.61 2.26 -5.38
N VAL A 254 6.13 3.07 -4.45
CA VAL A 254 6.09 2.87 -3.01
C VAL A 254 5.29 4.02 -2.41
N ALA A 255 4.10 3.75 -1.88
CA ALA A 255 3.21 4.78 -1.35
C ALA A 255 3.35 4.93 0.16
N GLN A 256 3.51 6.16 0.59
CA GLN A 256 3.44 6.55 1.99
C GLN A 256 1.99 6.44 2.46
N GLU A 257 1.71 5.53 3.40
CA GLU A 257 0.35 5.32 3.92
C GLU A 257 0.27 5.51 5.45
N PHE A 258 1.21 6.23 6.00
CA PHE A 258 1.19 6.59 7.41
C PHE A 258 0.13 7.66 7.71
N ILE A 259 -0.42 7.65 8.93
CA ILE A 259 -1.39 8.64 9.41
C ILE A 259 -0.61 9.68 10.22
N PRO A 260 -0.41 10.91 9.71
CA PRO A 260 0.42 11.90 10.37
C PRO A 260 -0.13 12.30 11.74
N THR A 261 0.70 12.19 12.75
CA THR A 261 0.45 12.67 14.12
C THR A 261 1.10 14.03 14.40
N TRP A 262 2.11 14.39 13.61
CA TRP A 262 2.76 15.70 13.75
C TRP A 262 1.81 16.83 13.40
N LYS A 263 1.90 17.94 14.16
CA LYS A 263 1.13 19.15 13.90
C LYS A 263 1.38 19.70 12.47
N ASP A 264 2.64 19.67 12.04
CA ASP A 264 3.05 20.05 10.68
C ASP A 264 3.07 18.80 9.78
N LYS A 265 1.97 18.55 9.07
CA LYS A 265 1.83 17.43 8.14
C LYS A 265 2.77 17.56 6.92
N SER A 266 3.12 18.78 6.52
CA SER A 266 4.10 19.00 5.46
C SER A 266 5.49 18.51 5.87
N LEU A 267 5.89 18.80 7.11
CA LEU A 267 7.14 18.32 7.67
C LEU A 267 7.15 16.79 7.81
N ALA A 268 6.01 16.19 8.24
CA ALA A 268 5.87 14.74 8.33
C ALA A 268 6.08 14.06 6.96
N LEU A 269 5.47 14.59 5.89
CA LEU A 269 5.65 14.04 4.54
C LEU A 269 7.09 14.20 4.04
N ARG A 270 7.72 15.36 4.25
CA ARG A 270 9.12 15.58 3.87
C ARG A 270 10.07 14.65 4.60
N HIS A 271 9.81 14.40 5.88
CA HIS A 271 10.61 13.45 6.65
C HIS A 271 10.46 12.02 6.12
N ALA A 272 9.24 11.55 5.89
CA ALA A 272 9.00 10.23 5.32
C ALA A 272 9.67 10.08 3.94
N ALA A 273 9.56 11.11 3.09
CA ALA A 273 10.23 11.14 1.80
C ALA A 273 11.76 11.07 1.93
N GLU A 274 12.35 11.79 2.90
CA GLU A 274 13.80 11.75 3.17
C GLU A 274 14.27 10.37 3.64
N VAL A 275 13.51 9.74 4.53
CA VAL A 275 13.82 8.40 5.06
C VAL A 275 13.80 7.33 3.97
N CYS A 276 12.91 7.48 2.98
CA CYS A 276 12.76 6.54 1.87
C CYS A 276 13.63 6.87 0.63
N ASP A 277 14.36 7.98 0.61
CA ASP A 277 15.20 8.40 -0.54
C ASP A 277 16.63 7.87 -0.42
N VAL A 278 16.89 6.61 -0.78
CA VAL A 278 18.13 5.84 -0.61
C VAL A 278 19.00 5.81 -1.86
#